data_4dd6d9f1146e7ad3c7e8c2b378376812
#
_entry.id   4dd6d9f1146e7ad3c7e8c2b378376812
#
_cell.length_a   1.000
_cell.length_b   1.000
_cell.length_c   1.000
_cell.angle_alpha   90.00
_cell.angle_beta   90.00
_cell.angle_gamma   90.00
#
_symmetry.space_group_name_H-M   'P 1'
#
loop_
_entity.id
_entity.type
_entity.pdbx_description
1 polymer ?
#
loop_
_entity_poly.entity_id
_entity_poly.type
_entity_poly.pdbx_seq_one_letter_code
_entity_poly.pdbx_strand_id
1 'polypeptide(L)'
;FFAASVSIGLGFIISFFVFKNHLGVDAWKALGALCGSWMGGGGNMLAIQAVLDVNEDIMAYALVMDSLCAALYVMFLLWAIGFSHKFNKWAKADSSAIDEIGELLEEEAKANTKPLQWQNIIILIGSGLFVSAVCQKAGAYINSVLPFFDKTTWTVLSVTVIGLILAVTPFGKIKGTEEISNTLLYIVIALIASRADLTSMGNAHVWLAAGFLILVIHVAVMVVFAKVLKID
;
A
#
# COMPACT_ATOMS: atom_id res chain seq x y z
N PHE A 1 1.55 14.39 1.62
CA PHE A 1 1.16 13.23 0.84
C PHE A 1 1.85 13.19 -0.53
N PHE A 2 1.73 14.24 -1.37
CA PHE A 2 2.32 14.28 -2.71
C PHE A 2 3.84 14.05 -2.71
N ALA A 3 4.58 14.73 -1.83
CA ALA A 3 6.03 14.57 -1.69
C ALA A 3 6.41 13.12 -1.32
N ALA A 4 5.66 12.48 -0.43
CA ALA A 4 5.87 11.09 -0.04
C ALA A 4 5.66 10.15 -1.23
N SER A 5 4.57 10.30 -1.99
CA SER A 5 4.31 9.48 -3.17
C SER A 5 5.38 9.64 -4.25
N VAL A 6 5.81 10.87 -4.51
CA VAL A 6 6.91 11.14 -5.46
C VAL A 6 8.22 10.50 -4.99
N SER A 7 8.57 10.64 -3.71
CA SER A 7 9.80 10.07 -3.15
C SER A 7 9.82 8.54 -3.21
N ILE A 8 8.69 7.90 -2.92
CA ILE A 8 8.52 6.44 -3.05
C ILE A 8 8.71 6.03 -4.52
N GLY A 9 7.97 6.65 -5.45
CA GLY A 9 8.07 6.33 -6.87
C GLY A 9 9.50 6.48 -7.41
N LEU A 10 10.18 7.57 -7.06
CA LEU A 10 11.59 7.78 -7.41
C LEU A 10 12.49 6.69 -6.81
N GLY A 11 12.27 6.32 -5.54
CA GLY A 11 13.01 5.26 -4.87
C GLY A 11 12.89 3.93 -5.62
N PHE A 12 11.68 3.53 -5.99
CA PHE A 12 11.44 2.29 -6.75
C PHE A 12 12.08 2.32 -8.14
N ILE A 13 11.95 3.42 -8.86
CA ILE A 13 12.55 3.57 -10.21
C ILE A 13 14.07 3.47 -10.12
N ILE A 14 14.70 4.25 -9.24
CA ILE A 14 16.17 4.26 -9.11
C ILE A 14 16.67 2.89 -8.66
N SER A 15 16.03 2.30 -7.63
CA SER A 15 16.40 0.98 -7.12
C SER A 15 16.29 -0.10 -8.20
N PHE A 16 15.20 -0.08 -8.99
CA PHE A 16 15.07 -1.00 -10.11
C PHE A 16 16.24 -0.87 -11.10
N PHE A 17 16.57 0.34 -11.54
CA PHE A 17 17.68 0.53 -12.48
C PHE A 17 19.04 0.10 -11.92
N VAL A 18 19.27 0.27 -10.62
CA VAL A 18 20.52 -0.17 -9.96
C VAL A 18 20.59 -1.70 -9.89
N PHE A 19 19.49 -2.37 -9.57
CA PHE A 19 19.49 -3.81 -9.29
C PHE A 19 18.91 -4.67 -10.41
N LYS A 20 18.39 -4.11 -11.53
CA LYS A 20 17.68 -4.84 -12.59
C LYS A 20 18.41 -6.08 -13.12
N ASN A 21 19.75 -6.05 -13.16
CA ASN A 21 20.54 -7.16 -13.68
C ASN A 21 20.64 -8.35 -12.67
N HIS A 22 20.21 -8.15 -11.42
CA HIS A 22 20.30 -9.13 -10.34
C HIS A 22 18.92 -9.57 -9.81
N LEU A 23 17.86 -8.81 -10.09
CA LEU A 23 16.51 -9.05 -9.59
C LEU A 23 15.70 -10.04 -10.44
N GLY A 24 16.11 -10.26 -11.71
CA GLY A 24 15.36 -11.10 -12.66
C GLY A 24 14.44 -10.31 -13.59
N VAL A 25 13.98 -10.97 -14.66
CA VAL A 25 13.29 -10.33 -15.79
C VAL A 25 11.97 -9.67 -15.39
N ASP A 26 11.15 -10.33 -14.58
CA ASP A 26 9.82 -9.86 -14.19
C ASP A 26 9.79 -9.14 -12.82
N ALA A 27 10.95 -8.86 -12.23
CA ALA A 27 11.04 -8.19 -10.94
C ALA A 27 10.38 -6.79 -10.94
N TRP A 28 10.37 -6.09 -12.07
CA TRP A 28 9.70 -4.81 -12.20
C TRP A 28 8.19 -4.88 -11.92
N LYS A 29 7.54 -6.00 -12.23
CA LYS A 29 6.12 -6.22 -11.93
C LYS A 29 5.87 -6.28 -10.44
N ALA A 30 6.66 -7.09 -9.72
CA ALA A 30 6.53 -7.22 -8.26
C ALA A 30 6.95 -5.93 -7.52
N LEU A 31 7.99 -5.24 -8.00
CA LEU A 31 8.37 -3.92 -7.49
C LEU A 31 7.27 -2.88 -7.76
N GLY A 32 6.60 -2.95 -8.92
CA GLY A 32 5.44 -2.11 -9.22
C GLY A 32 4.27 -2.36 -8.28
N ALA A 33 3.96 -3.63 -7.99
CA ALA A 33 2.94 -4.01 -7.01
C ALA A 33 3.30 -3.50 -5.60
N LEU A 34 4.55 -3.67 -5.19
CA LEU A 34 5.04 -3.19 -3.89
C LEU A 34 5.04 -1.65 -3.80
N CYS A 35 5.40 -0.95 -4.87
CA CYS A 35 5.28 0.51 -4.96
C CYS A 35 3.83 0.97 -4.71
N GLY A 36 2.86 0.25 -5.27
CA GLY A 36 1.44 0.47 -4.99
C GLY A 36 1.07 0.26 -3.52
N SER A 37 1.66 -0.75 -2.87
CA SER A 37 1.51 -0.98 -1.42
C SER A 37 1.99 0.22 -0.59
N TRP A 38 3.17 0.71 -0.88
CA TRP A 38 3.78 1.81 -0.12
C TRP A 38 3.11 3.17 -0.35
N MET A 39 2.41 3.33 -1.49
CA MET A 39 1.64 4.55 -1.78
C MET A 39 0.20 4.51 -1.26
N GLY A 40 -0.41 3.33 -1.22
CA GLY A 40 -1.85 3.23 -0.95
C GLY A 40 -2.29 1.98 -0.18
N GLY A 41 -1.34 1.19 0.36
CA GLY A 41 -1.62 0.01 1.18
C GLY A 41 -1.75 -1.30 0.41
N GLY A 42 -1.86 -2.40 1.17
CA GLY A 42 -1.80 -3.77 0.63
C GLY A 42 -2.89 -4.10 -0.40
N GLY A 43 -4.05 -3.44 -0.34
CA GLY A 43 -5.09 -3.59 -1.36
C GLY A 43 -4.61 -3.17 -2.76
N ASN A 44 -3.86 -2.07 -2.86
CA ASN A 44 -3.28 -1.62 -4.12
C ASN A 44 -2.21 -2.60 -4.63
N MET A 45 -1.43 -3.18 -3.72
CA MET A 45 -0.45 -4.22 -4.07
C MET A 45 -1.12 -5.39 -4.78
N LEU A 46 -2.20 -5.93 -4.19
CA LEU A 46 -2.93 -7.05 -4.76
C LEU A 46 -3.60 -6.70 -6.09
N ALA A 47 -4.14 -5.48 -6.21
CA ALA A 47 -4.73 -5.01 -7.45
C ALA A 47 -3.70 -4.93 -8.58
N ILE A 48 -2.52 -4.36 -8.31
CA ILE A 48 -1.44 -4.25 -9.30
C ILE A 48 -0.84 -5.61 -9.61
N GLN A 49 -0.68 -6.48 -8.60
CA GLN A 49 -0.26 -7.87 -8.80
C GLN A 49 -1.16 -8.59 -9.81
N ALA A 50 -2.48 -8.46 -9.64
CA ALA A 50 -3.46 -9.08 -10.53
C ALA A 50 -3.42 -8.48 -11.95
N VAL A 51 -3.27 -7.16 -12.07
CA VAL A 51 -3.21 -6.44 -13.35
C VAL A 51 -1.94 -6.78 -14.14
N LEU A 52 -0.79 -6.89 -13.46
CA LEU A 52 0.49 -7.20 -14.09
C LEU A 52 0.76 -8.70 -14.22
N ASP A 53 -0.16 -9.54 -13.75
CA ASP A 53 0.00 -11.01 -13.71
C ASP A 53 1.36 -11.41 -13.12
N VAL A 54 1.60 -10.93 -11.86
CA VAL A 54 2.86 -11.17 -11.18
C VAL A 54 2.93 -12.62 -10.71
N ASN A 55 3.99 -13.32 -11.10
CA ASN A 55 4.25 -14.67 -10.63
C ASN A 55 4.36 -14.73 -9.09
N GLU A 56 3.77 -15.77 -8.48
CA GLU A 56 3.70 -15.91 -7.01
C GLU A 56 5.08 -16.02 -6.36
N ASP A 57 6.05 -16.68 -7.01
CA ASP A 57 7.42 -16.81 -6.49
C ASP A 57 8.13 -15.45 -6.44
N ILE A 58 7.98 -14.64 -7.49
CA ILE A 58 8.55 -13.29 -7.54
C ILE A 58 7.84 -12.37 -6.53
N MET A 59 6.52 -12.55 -6.38
CA MET A 59 5.75 -11.80 -5.40
C MET A 59 6.17 -12.12 -3.96
N ALA A 60 6.59 -13.36 -3.68
CA ALA A 60 7.11 -13.74 -2.38
C ALA A 60 8.36 -12.93 -1.97
N TYR A 61 9.28 -12.67 -2.90
CA TYR A 61 10.42 -11.78 -2.63
C TYR A 61 9.96 -10.37 -2.25
N ALA A 62 8.96 -9.84 -2.98
CA ALA A 62 8.40 -8.52 -2.68
C ALA A 62 7.74 -8.47 -1.29
N LEU A 63 7.00 -9.52 -0.88
CA LEU A 63 6.36 -9.61 0.43
C LEU A 63 7.38 -9.68 1.56
N VAL A 64 8.47 -10.45 1.40
CA VAL A 64 9.56 -10.50 2.39
C VAL A 64 10.25 -9.15 2.48
N MET A 65 10.54 -8.53 1.35
CA MET A 65 11.11 -7.18 1.29
C MET A 65 10.20 -6.17 1.99
N ASP A 66 8.88 -6.19 1.70
CA ASP A 66 7.88 -5.31 2.32
C ASP A 66 7.92 -5.41 3.84
N SER A 67 7.79 -6.63 4.38
CA SER A 67 7.73 -6.89 5.81
C SER A 67 8.99 -6.43 6.54
N LEU A 68 10.16 -6.76 6.01
CA LEU A 68 11.43 -6.40 6.63
C LEU A 68 11.74 -4.90 6.52
N CYS A 69 11.48 -4.30 5.35
CA CYS A 69 11.66 -2.87 5.14
C CYS A 69 10.69 -2.06 6.00
N ALA A 70 9.43 -2.48 6.13
CA ALA A 70 8.46 -1.83 7.01
C ALA A 70 8.93 -1.86 8.48
N ALA A 71 9.41 -3.00 8.97
CA ALA A 71 9.93 -3.11 10.34
C ALA A 71 11.14 -2.20 10.57
N LEU A 72 12.09 -2.20 9.63
CA LEU A 72 13.28 -1.33 9.70
C LEU A 72 12.89 0.16 9.65
N TYR A 73 11.92 0.51 8.80
CA TYR A 73 11.47 1.89 8.67
C TYR A 73 10.74 2.38 9.93
N VAL A 74 9.88 1.55 10.53
CA VAL A 74 9.22 1.88 11.80
C VAL A 74 10.25 2.05 12.92
N MET A 75 11.24 1.16 13.04
CA MET A 75 12.33 1.32 14.03
C MET A 75 13.10 2.63 13.81
N PHE A 76 13.41 2.97 12.54
CA PHE A 76 14.06 4.22 12.20
C PHE A 76 13.21 5.43 12.59
N LEU A 77 11.89 5.42 12.31
CA LEU A 77 10.99 6.51 12.67
C LEU A 77 10.89 6.68 14.19
N LEU A 78 10.74 5.59 14.94
CA LEU A 78 10.71 5.64 16.41
C LEU A 78 12.00 6.22 17.00
N TRP A 79 13.15 5.85 16.43
CA TRP A 79 14.43 6.45 16.81
C TRP A 79 14.49 7.94 16.44
N ALA A 80 13.99 8.32 15.25
CA ALA A 80 14.00 9.70 14.74
C ALA A 80 13.12 10.65 15.57
N ILE A 81 12.03 10.16 16.18
CA ILE A 81 11.19 10.95 17.10
C ILE A 81 12.02 11.58 18.22
N GLY A 82 13.04 10.88 18.75
CA GLY A 82 13.94 11.42 19.76
C GLY A 82 14.72 12.69 19.32
N PHE A 83 14.78 12.96 18.02
CA PHE A 83 15.46 14.11 17.43
C PHE A 83 14.50 15.15 16.83
N SER A 84 13.18 14.94 16.93
CA SER A 84 12.14 15.78 16.32
C SER A 84 12.33 17.26 16.63
N HIS A 85 12.58 17.63 17.90
CA HIS A 85 12.79 19.03 18.29
C HIS A 85 13.99 19.67 17.58
N LYS A 86 15.10 18.94 17.43
CA LYS A 86 16.29 19.43 16.71
C LYS A 86 16.01 19.55 15.22
N PHE A 87 15.30 18.57 14.67
CA PHE A 87 14.91 18.56 13.26
C PHE A 87 13.97 19.73 12.93
N ASN A 88 12.90 19.93 13.73
CA ASN A 88 11.93 21.00 13.52
C ASN A 88 12.58 22.38 13.61
N LYS A 89 13.50 22.57 14.56
CA LYS A 89 14.30 23.81 14.66
C LYS A 89 15.18 24.02 13.41
N TRP A 90 15.80 22.97 12.90
CA TRP A 90 16.62 23.03 11.68
C TRP A 90 15.77 23.24 10.42
N ALA A 91 14.64 22.57 10.30
CA ALA A 91 13.70 22.69 9.19
C ALA A 91 12.94 24.01 9.22
N LYS A 92 12.86 24.69 10.39
CA LYS A 92 11.96 25.81 10.69
C LYS A 92 10.49 25.41 10.48
N ALA A 93 10.14 24.20 10.91
CA ALA A 93 8.84 23.61 10.75
C ALA A 93 7.81 24.25 11.68
N ASP A 94 6.56 24.30 11.21
CA ASP A 94 5.37 24.64 11.98
C ASP A 94 4.66 23.35 12.40
N SER A 95 4.64 23.04 13.70
CA SER A 95 4.05 21.82 14.26
C SER A 95 2.59 21.96 14.67
N SER A 96 1.97 23.11 14.45
CA SER A 96 0.58 23.38 14.89
C SER A 96 -0.43 22.40 14.28
N ALA A 97 -0.22 21.96 13.04
CA ALA A 97 -1.10 21.03 12.36
C ALA A 97 -1.06 19.61 12.97
N ILE A 98 0.08 19.18 13.52
CA ILE A 98 0.19 17.86 14.18
C ILE A 98 -0.58 17.84 15.49
N ASP A 99 -0.51 18.91 16.28
CA ASP A 99 -1.25 19.01 17.54
C ASP A 99 -2.76 18.95 17.27
N GLU A 100 -3.26 19.67 16.26
CA GLU A 100 -4.67 19.66 15.85
C GLU A 100 -5.13 18.26 15.37
N ILE A 101 -4.32 17.59 14.53
CA ILE A 101 -4.62 16.23 14.06
C ILE A 101 -4.61 15.24 15.23
N GLY A 102 -3.68 15.38 16.18
CA GLY A 102 -3.61 14.54 17.38
C GLY A 102 -4.90 14.60 18.20
N GLU A 103 -5.44 15.78 18.43
CA GLU A 103 -6.72 15.99 19.14
C GLU A 103 -7.89 15.34 18.39
N LEU A 104 -7.97 15.54 17.06
CA LEU A 104 -9.02 14.94 16.22
C LEU A 104 -8.98 13.40 16.24
N LEU A 105 -7.79 12.79 16.18
CA LEU A 105 -7.63 11.34 16.25
C LEU A 105 -8.02 10.77 17.63
N GLU A 106 -7.72 11.50 18.71
CA GLU A 106 -8.17 11.08 20.05
C GLU A 106 -9.69 11.14 20.19
N GLU A 107 -10.34 12.16 19.65
CA GLU A 107 -11.80 12.29 19.66
C GLU A 107 -12.46 11.16 18.84
N GLU A 108 -11.91 10.86 17.67
CA GLU A 108 -12.40 9.79 16.80
C GLU A 108 -12.22 8.40 17.44
N ALA A 109 -11.10 8.15 18.11
CA ALA A 109 -10.86 6.93 18.86
C ALA A 109 -11.84 6.75 20.02
N LYS A 110 -12.17 7.84 20.74
CA LYS A 110 -13.18 7.82 21.82
C LYS A 110 -14.61 7.59 21.29
N ALA A 111 -14.94 8.14 20.12
CA ALA A 111 -16.27 7.97 19.51
C ALA A 111 -16.51 6.54 18.97
N ASN A 112 -15.45 5.81 18.68
CA ASN A 112 -15.53 4.52 17.98
C ASN A 112 -15.61 3.29 18.92
N THR A 113 -16.22 3.44 20.09
CA THR A 113 -16.27 2.39 21.14
C THR A 113 -17.38 1.34 21.00
N LYS A 114 -18.29 1.47 20.03
CA LYS A 114 -19.40 0.52 19.86
C LYS A 114 -18.89 -0.85 19.35
N PRO A 115 -19.38 -1.98 19.86
CA PRO A 115 -18.96 -3.29 19.40
C PRO A 115 -19.38 -3.56 17.94
N LEU A 116 -18.59 -4.39 17.25
CA LEU A 116 -18.90 -4.84 15.90
C LEU A 116 -20.13 -5.76 15.94
N GLN A 117 -21.13 -5.46 15.11
CA GLN A 117 -22.36 -6.27 15.02
C GLN A 117 -22.22 -7.28 13.86
N TRP A 118 -22.72 -8.50 14.05
CA TRP A 118 -22.68 -9.55 13.05
C TRP A 118 -23.42 -9.17 11.74
N GLN A 119 -24.48 -8.34 11.85
CA GLN A 119 -25.20 -7.81 10.69
C GLN A 119 -24.29 -6.99 9.77
N ASN A 120 -23.40 -6.16 10.35
CA ASN A 120 -22.43 -5.38 9.58
C ASN A 120 -21.46 -6.29 8.81
N ILE A 121 -21.02 -7.38 9.45
CA ILE A 121 -20.13 -8.35 8.81
C ILE A 121 -20.78 -8.95 7.55
N ILE A 122 -22.05 -9.40 7.68
CA ILE A 122 -22.79 -9.98 6.55
C ILE A 122 -23.01 -8.95 5.44
N ILE A 123 -23.40 -7.72 5.80
CA ILE A 123 -23.61 -6.65 4.82
C ILE A 123 -22.31 -6.35 4.08
N LEU A 124 -21.20 -6.20 4.78
CA LEU A 124 -19.90 -5.87 4.17
C LEU A 124 -19.38 -6.99 3.27
N ILE A 125 -19.39 -8.25 3.75
CA ILE A 125 -18.95 -9.39 2.94
C ILE A 125 -19.90 -9.61 1.75
N GLY A 126 -21.22 -9.59 2.00
CA GLY A 126 -22.21 -9.82 0.95
C GLY A 126 -22.18 -8.76 -0.14
N SER A 127 -22.08 -7.48 0.25
CA SER A 127 -21.94 -6.37 -0.71
C SER A 127 -20.61 -6.41 -1.46
N GLY A 128 -19.51 -6.74 -0.80
CA GLY A 128 -18.20 -6.89 -1.43
C GLY A 128 -18.21 -7.98 -2.51
N LEU A 129 -18.78 -9.16 -2.19
CA LEU A 129 -18.94 -10.25 -3.17
C LEU A 129 -19.86 -9.86 -4.32
N PHE A 130 -20.98 -9.18 -4.03
CA PHE A 130 -21.91 -8.71 -5.07
C PHE A 130 -21.25 -7.69 -6.01
N VAL A 131 -20.60 -6.67 -5.45
CA VAL A 131 -19.87 -5.65 -6.24
C VAL A 131 -18.77 -6.32 -7.07
N SER A 132 -18.00 -7.24 -6.48
CA SER A 132 -16.97 -8.00 -7.21
C SER A 132 -17.57 -8.76 -8.40
N ALA A 133 -18.67 -9.48 -8.22
CA ALA A 133 -19.33 -10.24 -9.29
C ALA A 133 -19.85 -9.32 -10.42
N VAL A 134 -20.42 -8.16 -10.07
CA VAL A 134 -20.87 -7.15 -11.04
C VAL A 134 -19.70 -6.58 -11.82
N CYS A 135 -18.61 -6.20 -11.12
CA CYS A 135 -17.42 -5.64 -11.75
C CYS A 135 -16.68 -6.62 -12.65
N GLN A 136 -16.68 -7.91 -12.33
CA GLN A 136 -16.10 -8.93 -13.21
C GLN A 136 -16.87 -9.04 -14.55
N LYS A 137 -18.21 -8.94 -14.52
CA LYS A 137 -19.04 -8.89 -15.74
C LYS A 137 -18.82 -7.58 -16.49
N ALA A 138 -18.80 -6.45 -15.77
CA ALA A 138 -18.54 -5.14 -16.35
C ALA A 138 -17.16 -5.09 -17.01
N GLY A 139 -16.10 -5.57 -16.35
CA GLY A 139 -14.76 -5.62 -16.89
C GLY A 139 -14.65 -6.48 -18.16
N ALA A 140 -15.35 -7.64 -18.20
CA ALA A 140 -15.42 -8.47 -19.38
C ALA A 140 -16.15 -7.77 -20.55
N TYR A 141 -17.24 -7.08 -20.26
CA TYR A 141 -18.00 -6.31 -21.27
C TYR A 141 -17.19 -5.13 -21.79
N ILE A 142 -16.58 -4.33 -20.90
CA ILE A 142 -15.76 -3.19 -21.29
C ILE A 142 -14.58 -3.63 -22.14
N ASN A 143 -13.89 -4.71 -21.76
CA ASN A 143 -12.80 -5.28 -22.55
C ASN A 143 -13.25 -5.69 -23.98
N SER A 144 -14.48 -6.20 -24.15
CA SER A 144 -14.99 -6.55 -25.47
C SER A 144 -15.23 -5.35 -26.38
N VAL A 145 -15.52 -4.16 -25.80
CA VAL A 145 -15.79 -2.91 -26.52
C VAL A 145 -14.54 -2.03 -26.65
N LEU A 146 -13.71 -2.04 -25.60
CA LEU A 146 -12.50 -1.22 -25.48
C LEU A 146 -11.30 -2.12 -25.11
N PRO A 147 -10.68 -2.82 -26.06
CA PRO A 147 -9.59 -3.78 -25.80
C PRO A 147 -8.23 -3.09 -25.54
N PHE A 148 -8.23 -1.88 -24.99
CA PHE A 148 -7.03 -1.13 -24.65
C PHE A 148 -6.32 -1.71 -23.41
N PHE A 149 -7.13 -2.15 -22.43
CA PHE A 149 -6.64 -2.91 -21.27
C PHE A 149 -7.24 -4.31 -21.27
N ASP A 150 -6.64 -5.23 -20.53
CA ASP A 150 -7.18 -6.58 -20.33
C ASP A 150 -8.42 -6.56 -19.39
N LYS A 151 -9.12 -7.70 -19.34
CA LYS A 151 -10.31 -7.88 -18.52
C LYS A 151 -10.05 -7.59 -17.02
N THR A 152 -8.89 -8.02 -16.51
CA THR A 152 -8.54 -7.88 -15.08
C THR A 152 -8.38 -6.40 -14.73
N THR A 153 -7.66 -5.66 -15.57
CA THR A 153 -7.47 -4.22 -15.41
C THR A 153 -8.80 -3.47 -15.39
N TRP A 154 -9.71 -3.76 -16.35
CA TRP A 154 -11.04 -3.14 -16.36
C TRP A 154 -11.87 -3.51 -15.14
N THR A 155 -11.75 -4.74 -14.65
CA THR A 155 -12.44 -5.17 -13.42
C THR A 155 -11.92 -4.38 -12.22
N VAL A 156 -10.59 -4.28 -12.04
CA VAL A 156 -9.96 -3.54 -10.93
C VAL A 156 -10.35 -2.06 -10.97
N LEU A 157 -10.29 -1.42 -12.13
CA LEU A 157 -10.70 -0.01 -12.28
C LEU A 157 -12.18 0.19 -11.90
N SER A 158 -13.06 -0.72 -12.33
CA SER A 158 -14.49 -0.67 -12.00
C SER A 158 -14.74 -0.81 -10.51
N VAL A 159 -14.08 -1.77 -9.84
CA VAL A 159 -14.17 -1.96 -8.38
C VAL A 159 -13.65 -0.72 -7.65
N THR A 160 -12.54 -0.13 -8.10
CA THR A 160 -11.96 1.07 -7.50
C THR A 160 -12.92 2.25 -7.57
N VAL A 161 -13.50 2.51 -8.73
CA VAL A 161 -14.47 3.61 -8.90
C VAL A 161 -15.69 3.41 -8.01
N ILE A 162 -16.28 2.20 -8.01
CA ILE A 162 -17.43 1.90 -7.15
C ILE A 162 -17.04 1.99 -5.67
N GLY A 163 -15.88 1.49 -5.28
CA GLY A 163 -15.39 1.57 -3.90
C GLY A 163 -15.24 3.02 -3.43
N LEU A 164 -14.66 3.90 -4.27
CA LEU A 164 -14.54 5.33 -3.96
C LEU A 164 -15.91 6.01 -3.81
N ILE A 165 -16.87 5.67 -4.67
CA ILE A 165 -18.24 6.20 -4.56
C ILE A 165 -18.88 5.72 -3.25
N LEU A 166 -18.77 4.43 -2.91
CA LEU A 166 -19.34 3.89 -1.68
C LEU A 166 -18.67 4.47 -0.43
N ALA A 167 -17.37 4.76 -0.47
CA ALA A 167 -16.63 5.31 0.66
C ALA A 167 -17.15 6.70 1.10
N VAL A 168 -17.65 7.52 0.18
CA VAL A 168 -18.22 8.85 0.50
C VAL A 168 -19.69 8.80 0.88
N THR A 169 -20.34 7.63 0.82
CA THR A 169 -21.73 7.42 1.25
C THR A 169 -21.81 6.93 2.70
N PRO A 170 -23.01 6.84 3.30
CA PRO A 170 -23.18 6.20 4.61
C PRO A 170 -22.68 4.76 4.68
N PHE A 171 -22.53 4.08 3.54
CA PHE A 171 -21.97 2.73 3.46
C PHE A 171 -20.50 2.68 3.93
N GLY A 172 -19.69 3.67 3.59
CA GLY A 172 -18.29 3.78 4.04
C GLY A 172 -18.14 3.97 5.56
N LYS A 173 -19.24 4.35 6.24
CA LYS A 173 -19.28 4.53 7.71
C LYS A 173 -19.75 3.30 8.46
N ILE A 174 -20.02 2.18 7.78
CA ILE A 174 -20.42 0.93 8.42
C ILE A 174 -19.25 0.43 9.26
N LYS A 175 -19.52 0.21 10.54
CA LYS A 175 -18.51 -0.29 11.47
C LYS A 175 -18.04 -1.69 11.09
N GLY A 176 -16.74 -1.90 11.12
CA GLY A 176 -16.12 -3.17 10.74
C GLY A 176 -15.56 -3.20 9.33
N THR A 177 -15.69 -2.11 8.56
CA THR A 177 -15.16 -2.04 7.19
C THR A 177 -13.65 -2.25 7.17
N GLU A 178 -12.92 -1.59 8.07
CA GLU A 178 -11.47 -1.72 8.17
C GLU A 178 -11.05 -3.11 8.64
N GLU A 179 -11.67 -3.63 9.70
CA GLU A 179 -11.34 -4.93 10.28
C GLU A 179 -11.58 -6.07 9.29
N ILE A 180 -12.69 -6.00 8.54
CA ILE A 180 -13.03 -7.03 7.54
C ILE A 180 -12.11 -6.91 6.32
N SER A 181 -11.86 -5.69 5.83
CA SER A 181 -10.96 -5.49 4.69
C SER A 181 -9.54 -5.96 4.99
N ASN A 182 -9.00 -5.63 6.18
CA ASN A 182 -7.70 -6.11 6.62
C ASN A 182 -7.66 -7.63 6.80
N THR A 183 -8.72 -8.23 7.35
CA THR A 183 -8.81 -9.69 7.49
C THR A 183 -8.77 -10.37 6.12
N LEU A 184 -9.55 -9.90 5.16
CA LEU A 184 -9.55 -10.45 3.80
C LEU A 184 -8.20 -10.23 3.09
N LEU A 185 -7.59 -9.07 3.28
CA LEU A 185 -6.24 -8.77 2.77
C LEU A 185 -5.21 -9.77 3.30
N TYR A 186 -5.17 -10.01 4.62
CA TYR A 186 -4.23 -10.97 5.20
C TYR A 186 -4.49 -12.41 4.75
N ILE A 187 -5.74 -12.80 4.55
CA ILE A 187 -6.07 -14.11 3.97
C ILE A 187 -5.48 -14.26 2.57
N VAL A 188 -5.62 -13.24 1.70
CA VAL A 188 -5.05 -13.28 0.35
C VAL A 188 -3.53 -13.31 0.39
N ILE A 189 -2.89 -12.48 1.22
CA ILE A 189 -1.43 -12.49 1.40
C ILE A 189 -0.95 -13.88 1.87
N ALA A 190 -1.64 -14.49 2.85
CA ALA A 190 -1.31 -15.83 3.33
C ALA A 190 -1.44 -16.90 2.24
N LEU A 191 -2.47 -16.79 1.40
CA LEU A 191 -2.65 -17.70 0.26
C LEU A 191 -1.52 -17.57 -0.78
N ILE A 192 -1.07 -16.34 -1.09
CA ILE A 192 0.07 -16.11 -1.99
C ILE A 192 1.34 -16.70 -1.36
N ALA A 193 1.62 -16.36 -0.10
CA ALA A 193 2.79 -16.87 0.60
C ALA A 193 2.84 -18.40 0.71
N SER A 194 1.65 -19.05 0.84
CA SER A 194 1.57 -20.52 0.93
C SER A 194 1.89 -21.24 -0.38
N ARG A 195 1.81 -20.55 -1.51
CA ARG A 195 2.13 -21.10 -2.85
C ARG A 195 3.56 -20.81 -3.29
N ALA A 196 4.21 -19.83 -2.66
CA ALA A 196 5.56 -19.43 -2.98
C ALA A 196 6.57 -20.51 -2.58
N ASP A 197 7.53 -20.80 -3.45
CA ASP A 197 8.66 -21.67 -3.12
C ASP A 197 9.74 -20.89 -2.39
N LEU A 198 9.67 -20.90 -1.04
CA LEU A 198 10.64 -20.24 -0.19
C LEU A 198 12.04 -20.87 -0.24
N THR A 199 12.18 -22.11 -0.74
CA THR A 199 13.48 -22.78 -0.83
C THR A 199 14.31 -22.23 -1.98
N SER A 200 13.66 -21.65 -2.99
CA SER A 200 14.28 -21.03 -4.17
C SER A 200 14.76 -19.60 -3.94
N MET A 201 14.55 -19.01 -2.74
CA MET A 201 14.82 -17.59 -2.44
C MET A 201 16.32 -17.25 -2.28
N GLY A 202 17.18 -17.76 -3.17
CA GLY A 202 18.62 -17.48 -3.15
C GLY A 202 18.98 -16.00 -3.31
N ASN A 203 18.14 -15.22 -3.99
CA ASN A 203 18.37 -13.81 -4.28
C ASN A 203 17.66 -12.84 -3.30
N ALA A 204 17.10 -13.31 -2.19
CA ALA A 204 16.39 -12.48 -1.22
C ALA A 204 17.25 -11.29 -0.72
N HIS A 205 18.55 -11.48 -0.56
CA HIS A 205 19.48 -10.42 -0.14
C HIS A 205 19.54 -9.24 -1.14
N VAL A 206 19.40 -9.52 -2.44
CA VAL A 206 19.37 -8.47 -3.48
C VAL A 206 18.09 -7.66 -3.38
N TRP A 207 16.95 -8.34 -3.16
CA TRP A 207 15.66 -7.67 -2.95
C TRP A 207 15.69 -6.80 -1.69
N LEU A 208 16.28 -7.28 -0.59
CA LEU A 208 16.43 -6.50 0.63
C LEU A 208 17.34 -5.28 0.43
N ALA A 209 18.46 -5.45 -0.31
CA ALA A 209 19.33 -4.32 -0.65
C ALA A 209 18.60 -3.28 -1.52
N ALA A 210 17.77 -3.73 -2.47
CA ALA A 210 16.92 -2.86 -3.27
C ALA A 210 15.91 -2.10 -2.41
N GLY A 211 15.24 -2.80 -1.46
CA GLY A 211 14.30 -2.19 -0.52
C GLY A 211 14.97 -1.16 0.39
N PHE A 212 16.14 -1.50 0.93
CA PHE A 212 16.90 -0.56 1.74
C PHE A 212 17.29 0.70 0.95
N LEU A 213 17.72 0.57 -0.30
CA LEU A 213 18.01 1.72 -1.15
C LEU A 213 16.76 2.60 -1.36
N ILE A 214 15.58 1.99 -1.55
CA ILE A 214 14.32 2.73 -1.67
C ILE A 214 14.07 3.56 -0.42
N LEU A 215 14.22 2.96 0.78
CA LEU A 215 14.04 3.67 2.06
C LEU A 215 15.03 4.84 2.21
N VAL A 216 16.28 4.64 1.86
CA VAL A 216 17.31 5.70 1.94
C VAL A 216 16.94 6.87 1.02
N ILE A 217 16.52 6.59 -0.22
CA ILE A 217 16.10 7.61 -1.18
C ILE A 217 14.86 8.32 -0.66
N HIS A 218 13.86 7.57 -0.18
CA HIS A 218 12.63 8.12 0.39
C HIS A 218 12.93 9.09 1.53
N VAL A 219 13.71 8.66 2.53
CA VAL A 219 14.10 9.52 3.66
C VAL A 219 14.86 10.75 3.19
N ALA A 220 15.84 10.60 2.30
CA ALA A 220 16.62 11.72 1.79
C ALA A 220 15.73 12.77 1.09
N VAL A 221 14.83 12.32 0.23
CA VAL A 221 13.89 13.20 -0.48
C VAL A 221 12.94 13.87 0.50
N MET A 222 12.38 13.12 1.47
CA MET A 222 11.47 13.69 2.49
C MET A 222 12.17 14.74 3.36
N VAL A 223 13.42 14.51 3.79
CA VAL A 223 14.21 15.51 4.53
C VAL A 223 14.42 16.79 3.72
N VAL A 224 14.69 16.67 2.42
CA VAL A 224 14.82 17.84 1.53
C VAL A 224 13.48 18.59 1.42
N PHE A 225 12.37 17.86 1.20
CA PHE A 225 11.04 18.48 1.13
C PHE A 225 10.64 19.15 2.44
N ALA A 226 10.87 18.49 3.59
CA ALA A 226 10.60 19.05 4.91
C ALA A 226 11.34 20.39 5.10
N LYS A 227 12.63 20.43 4.70
CA LYS A 227 13.43 21.65 4.78
C LYS A 227 12.93 22.77 3.85
N VAL A 228 12.56 22.43 2.62
CA VAL A 228 12.10 23.42 1.61
C VAL A 228 10.73 23.96 1.96
N LEU A 229 9.80 23.08 2.37
CA LEU A 229 8.42 23.42 2.69
C LEU A 229 8.23 23.87 4.15
N LYS A 230 9.26 23.75 5.00
CA LYS A 230 9.25 24.08 6.44
C LYS A 230 8.18 23.28 7.19
N ILE A 231 8.06 21.99 6.89
CA ILE A 231 7.16 21.04 7.54
C ILE A 231 7.95 20.09 8.42
N ASP A 232 7.31 19.58 9.46
CA ASP A 232 7.80 18.59 10.41
C ASP A 232 7.61 17.15 9.94
#